data_e53a306902511e0ea1f1baa135bef81f
#
_entry.id   e53a306902511e0ea1f1baa135bef81f
#
_cell.length_a   1.000
_cell.length_b   1.000
_cell.length_c   1.000
_cell.angle_alpha   90.00
_cell.angle_beta   90.00
_cell.angle_gamma   90.00
#
_symmetry.space_group_name_H-M   'P 1'
#
loop_
_entity.id
_entity.type
_entity.pdbx_description
1 polymer ?
#
loop_
_entity_poly.entity_id
_entity_poly.type
_entity_poly.pdbx_seq_one_letter_code
_entity_poly.pdbx_strand_id
1 'polypeptide(L)'
;MDTEQAEIVALKALTFLASDTELIDRFAAQSGVAPNDVIARAGDGEMLAGVMDFLLSDEAVLTDFCAAHDIDPEHPARARQNLPGGDLPHWT
;
A
#
# COMPACT_ATOMS: atom_id res chain seq x y z
N MET A 1 13.24 -8.91 2.86
CA MET A 1 12.87 -7.49 3.01
C MET A 1 12.56 -7.21 4.47
N ASP A 2 13.14 -6.18 5.03
CA ASP A 2 12.86 -5.84 6.43
C ASP A 2 11.73 -4.84 6.54
N THR A 3 11.31 -4.52 7.76
CA THR A 3 10.18 -3.63 8.00
C THR A 3 10.42 -2.23 7.42
N GLU A 4 11.63 -1.73 7.54
CA GLU A 4 11.93 -0.40 7.02
C GLU A 4 11.80 -0.35 5.51
N GLN A 5 12.29 -1.35 4.82
CA GLN A 5 12.14 -1.43 3.37
C GLN A 5 10.69 -1.60 2.98
N ALA A 6 9.93 -2.37 3.75
CA ALA A 6 8.51 -2.55 3.50
C ALA A 6 7.77 -1.22 3.62
N GLU A 7 8.11 -0.42 4.64
CA GLU A 7 7.50 0.89 4.82
C GLU A 7 7.84 1.84 3.68
N ILE A 8 9.06 1.77 3.17
CA ILE A 8 9.46 2.60 2.03
C ILE A 8 8.64 2.26 0.80
N VAL A 9 8.45 0.96 0.51
CA VAL A 9 7.64 0.53 -0.62
C VAL A 9 6.20 1.00 -0.43
N ALA A 10 5.65 0.87 0.78
CA ALA A 10 4.28 1.29 1.07
C ALA A 10 4.11 2.80 0.95
N LEU A 11 5.10 3.58 1.36
CA LEU A 11 5.07 5.03 1.21
C LEU A 11 5.11 5.43 -0.26
N LYS A 12 5.87 4.73 -1.08
CA LYS A 12 5.85 4.95 -2.53
C LYS A 12 4.48 4.63 -3.10
N ALA A 13 3.84 3.55 -2.62
CA ALA A 13 2.50 3.20 -3.05
C ALA A 13 1.50 4.28 -2.65
N LEU A 14 1.59 4.79 -1.44
CA LEU A 14 0.71 5.87 -0.99
C LEU A 14 0.90 7.12 -1.86
N THR A 15 2.14 7.47 -2.17
CA THR A 15 2.44 8.60 -3.04
C THR A 15 1.83 8.39 -4.43
N PHE A 16 1.91 7.17 -4.94
CA PHE A 16 1.33 6.81 -6.23
C PHE A 16 -0.19 7.01 -6.22
N LEU A 17 -0.87 6.52 -5.17
CA LEU A 17 -2.31 6.72 -5.05
C LEU A 17 -2.66 8.20 -4.90
N ALA A 18 -1.89 8.93 -4.09
CA ALA A 18 -2.17 10.34 -3.82
C ALA A 18 -1.97 11.23 -5.05
N SER A 19 -1.16 10.78 -6.00
CA SER A 19 -0.93 11.54 -7.22
C SER A 19 -2.02 11.32 -8.27
N ASP A 20 -2.99 10.42 -8.00
CA ASP A 20 -4.08 10.11 -8.91
C ASP A 20 -5.39 10.25 -8.13
N THR A 21 -6.16 11.28 -8.41
CA THR A 21 -7.38 11.58 -7.68
C THR A 21 -8.37 10.41 -7.69
N GLU A 22 -8.48 9.70 -8.81
CA GLU A 22 -9.39 8.57 -8.87
C GLU A 22 -8.95 7.44 -7.94
N LEU A 23 -7.67 7.14 -7.91
CA LEU A 23 -7.16 6.06 -7.08
C LEU A 23 -7.26 6.38 -5.61
N ILE A 24 -6.89 7.59 -5.21
CA ILE A 24 -6.97 7.94 -3.78
C ILE A 24 -8.42 7.99 -3.31
N ASP A 25 -9.35 8.42 -4.18
CA ASP A 25 -10.76 8.44 -3.84
C ASP A 25 -11.31 7.01 -3.71
N ARG A 26 -10.89 6.09 -4.57
CA ARG A 26 -11.29 4.69 -4.48
C ARG A 26 -10.78 4.06 -3.18
N PHE A 27 -9.55 4.34 -2.83
CA PHE A 27 -8.96 3.83 -1.59
C PHE A 27 -9.70 4.39 -0.38
N ALA A 28 -10.00 5.69 -0.40
CA ALA A 28 -10.74 6.34 0.68
C ALA A 28 -12.11 5.72 0.85
N ALA A 29 -12.80 5.45 -0.26
CA ALA A 29 -14.12 4.83 -0.22
C ALA A 29 -14.06 3.42 0.37
N GLN A 30 -13.04 2.63 0.03
CA GLN A 30 -12.89 1.28 0.56
C GLN A 30 -12.48 1.27 2.02
N SER A 31 -11.62 2.15 2.42
CA SER A 31 -11.09 2.16 3.79
C SER A 31 -11.98 2.91 4.78
N GLY A 32 -12.88 3.74 4.28
CA GLY A 32 -13.72 4.58 5.14
C GLY A 32 -12.96 5.78 5.69
N VAL A 33 -11.78 6.09 5.17
CA VAL A 33 -10.94 7.19 5.63
C VAL A 33 -10.90 8.26 4.54
N ALA A 34 -11.11 9.52 4.90
CA ALA A 34 -11.08 10.60 3.93
C ALA A 34 -9.69 10.76 3.30
N PRO A 35 -9.59 11.19 2.02
CA PRO A 35 -8.30 11.30 1.35
C PRO A 35 -7.25 12.10 2.13
N ASN A 36 -7.66 13.22 2.74
CA ASN A 36 -6.72 14.03 3.52
C ASN A 36 -6.21 13.29 4.75
N ASP A 37 -7.06 12.47 5.36
CA ASP A 37 -6.68 11.69 6.52
C ASP A 37 -5.76 10.53 6.16
N VAL A 38 -5.92 9.96 4.97
CA VAL A 38 -5.03 8.92 4.47
C VAL A 38 -3.60 9.48 4.42
N ILE A 39 -3.46 10.67 3.84
CA ILE A 39 -2.15 11.30 3.69
C ILE A 39 -1.59 11.67 5.07
N ALA A 40 -2.44 12.17 5.97
CA ALA A 40 -2.01 12.55 7.32
C ALA A 40 -1.52 11.35 8.12
N ARG A 41 -1.97 10.13 7.77
CA ARG A 41 -1.57 8.92 8.48
C ARG A 41 -0.47 8.16 7.78
N ALA A 42 0.31 8.82 6.94
CA ALA A 42 1.36 8.16 6.17
C ALA A 42 2.39 7.43 7.03
N GLY A 43 2.52 7.82 8.30
CA GLY A 43 3.42 7.14 9.22
C GLY A 43 2.80 5.96 9.97
N ASP A 44 1.49 5.70 9.78
CA ASP A 44 0.79 4.64 10.50
C ASP A 44 0.97 3.32 9.76
N GLY A 45 1.57 2.33 10.41
CA GLY A 45 1.81 1.02 9.80
C GLY A 45 0.54 0.33 9.33
N GLU A 46 -0.57 0.49 10.06
CA GLU A 46 -1.83 -0.11 9.64
C GLU A 46 -2.38 0.57 8.39
N MET A 47 -2.21 1.89 8.29
CA MET A 47 -2.62 2.61 7.09
C MET A 47 -1.79 2.15 5.89
N LEU A 48 -0.47 2.01 6.08
CA LEU A 48 0.41 1.53 5.02
C LEU A 48 0.05 0.10 4.60
N ALA A 49 -0.31 -0.75 5.56
CA ALA A 49 -0.77 -2.10 5.26
C ALA A 49 -2.04 -2.07 4.40
N GLY A 50 -2.97 -1.18 4.73
CA GLY A 50 -4.19 -1.02 3.95
C GLY A 50 -3.93 -0.54 2.53
N VAL A 51 -2.97 0.36 2.37
CA VAL A 51 -2.56 0.84 1.04
C VAL A 51 -2.04 -0.32 0.21
N MET A 52 -1.21 -1.18 0.81
CA MET A 52 -0.67 -2.34 0.11
C MET A 52 -1.76 -3.35 -0.24
N ASP A 53 -2.72 -3.56 0.65
CA ASP A 53 -3.85 -4.45 0.37
C ASP A 53 -4.67 -3.95 -0.81
N PHE A 54 -4.92 -2.64 -0.88
CA PHE A 54 -5.63 -2.04 -1.98
C PHE A 54 -4.87 -2.26 -3.30
N LEU A 55 -3.56 -2.00 -3.28
CA LEU A 55 -2.73 -2.14 -4.45
C LEU A 55 -2.72 -3.59 -4.94
N LEU A 56 -2.58 -4.54 -4.02
CA LEU A 56 -2.51 -5.96 -4.35
C LEU A 56 -3.85 -6.54 -4.79
N SER A 57 -4.95 -5.86 -4.52
CA SER A 57 -6.27 -6.33 -4.90
C SER A 57 -6.64 -5.94 -6.33
N ASP A 58 -5.84 -5.10 -6.99
CA ASP A 58 -6.11 -4.65 -8.35
C ASP A 58 -4.83 -4.78 -9.17
N GLU A 59 -4.78 -5.80 -10.02
CA GLU A 59 -3.58 -6.09 -10.78
C GLU A 59 -3.17 -4.96 -11.72
N ALA A 60 -4.11 -4.24 -12.29
CA ALA A 60 -3.80 -3.13 -13.19
C ALA A 60 -3.11 -1.99 -12.42
N VAL A 61 -3.63 -1.68 -11.25
CA VAL A 61 -3.03 -0.63 -10.40
C VAL A 61 -1.65 -1.07 -9.93
N LEU A 62 -1.50 -2.33 -9.53
CA LEU A 62 -0.22 -2.88 -9.10
C LEU A 62 0.82 -2.79 -10.23
N THR A 63 0.44 -3.17 -11.44
CA THR A 63 1.32 -3.13 -12.59
C THR A 63 1.76 -1.69 -12.89
N ASP A 64 0.82 -0.76 -12.85
CA ASP A 64 1.11 0.64 -13.11
C ASP A 64 2.05 1.22 -12.04
N PHE A 65 1.84 0.86 -10.79
CA PHE A 65 2.70 1.29 -9.70
C PHE A 65 4.13 0.78 -9.89
N CYS A 66 4.27 -0.50 -10.18
CA CYS A 66 5.59 -1.10 -10.35
C CYS A 66 6.33 -0.47 -11.53
N ALA A 67 5.62 -0.18 -12.61
CA ALA A 67 6.22 0.49 -13.75
C ALA A 67 6.63 1.92 -13.44
N ALA A 68 5.77 2.65 -12.71
CA ALA A 68 6.02 4.06 -12.39
C ALA A 68 7.20 4.24 -11.45
N HIS A 69 7.42 3.29 -10.54
CA HIS A 69 8.48 3.40 -9.54
C HIS A 69 9.63 2.42 -9.76
N ASP A 70 9.64 1.73 -10.89
CA ASP A 70 10.68 0.76 -11.25
C ASP A 70 10.88 -0.26 -10.12
N ILE A 71 9.80 -0.86 -9.69
CA ILE A 71 9.78 -1.82 -8.60
C ILE A 71 9.43 -3.20 -9.16
N ASP A 72 10.14 -4.24 -8.70
CA ASP A 72 9.86 -5.61 -9.08
C ASP A 72 8.43 -5.98 -8.63
N PRO A 73 7.60 -6.56 -9.50
CA PRO A 73 6.22 -6.89 -9.15
C PRO A 73 6.05 -7.78 -7.91
N GLU A 74 7.09 -8.50 -7.49
CA GLU A 74 7.02 -9.33 -6.30
C GLU A 74 7.27 -8.54 -5.01
N HIS A 75 7.88 -7.37 -5.10
CA HIS A 75 8.21 -6.58 -3.91
C HIS A 75 6.99 -6.11 -3.13
N PRO A 76 5.89 -5.66 -3.78
CA PRO A 76 4.72 -5.22 -3.01
C PRO A 76 4.15 -6.31 -2.09
N ALA A 77 4.07 -7.55 -2.57
CA ALA A 77 3.57 -8.64 -1.74
C ALA A 77 4.50 -8.92 -0.56
N ARG A 78 5.81 -8.86 -0.79
CA ARG A 78 6.79 -9.03 0.29
C ARG A 78 6.71 -7.90 1.30
N ALA A 79 6.53 -6.67 0.81
CA ALA A 79 6.38 -5.53 1.69
C ALA A 79 5.14 -5.69 2.58
N ARG A 80 4.04 -6.16 2.01
CA ARG A 80 2.82 -6.39 2.79
C ARG A 80 3.04 -7.38 3.92
N GLN A 81 3.84 -8.41 3.69
CA GLN A 81 4.12 -9.42 4.71
C GLN A 81 4.91 -8.85 5.89
N ASN A 82 5.61 -7.75 5.69
CA ASN A 82 6.43 -7.13 6.74
C ASN A 82 5.75 -5.90 7.35
N LEU A 83 4.45 -5.73 7.11
CA LEU A 83 3.65 -4.67 7.71
C LEU A 83 2.64 -5.31 8.67
N PRO A 84 1.99 -4.53 9.54
CA PRO A 84 1.03 -5.08 10.51
C PRO A 84 -0.02 -5.97 9.84
N GLY A 85 -0.24 -7.15 10.40
CA GLY A 85 -1.20 -8.12 9.86
C GLY A 85 -0.64 -9.00 8.77
N GLY A 86 0.62 -8.83 8.40
CA GLY A 86 1.22 -9.59 7.30
C GLY A 86 1.73 -10.97 7.69
N ASP A 87 2.06 -11.13 8.98
CA ASP A 87 2.54 -12.44 9.39
C ASP A 87 1.41 -13.18 9.98
N LEU A 88 0.80 -13.91 9.24
CA LEU A 88 -0.32 -14.50 9.62
C LEU A 88 -0.21 -15.64 10.20
N PRO A 89 -0.17 -16.10 10.75
CA PRO A 89 -0.03 -17.10 11.16
C PRO A 89 -0.71 -17.92 11.48
N HIS A 90 -0.87 -18.00 11.54
CA HIS A 90 -1.13 -18.72 12.08
C HIS A 90 -2.26 -19.18 12.43
N TRP A 91 -2.90 -18.75 12.38
CA TRP A 91 -4.08 -19.11 12.75
C TRP A 91 -4.39 -20.19 11.98
N THR A 92 -3.70 -20.45 11.39
CA THR A 92 -3.98 -21.48 10.68
C THR A 92 -3.93 -22.53 11.33
#